data_f3495311bfc9488bce37334da0457982
#
_entry.id   f3495311bfc9488bce37334da0457982
#
_cell.length_a   1.000
_cell.length_b   1.000
_cell.length_c   1.000
_cell.angle_alpha   90.00
_cell.angle_beta   90.00
_cell.angle_gamma   90.00
#
_symmetry.space_group_name_H-M   'P 1'
#
loop_
_entity.id
_entity.type
_entity.pdbx_description
1 polymer ?
#
loop_
_entity_poly.entity_id
_entity_poly.type
_entity_poly.pdbx_seq_one_letter_code
_entity_poly.pdbx_strand_id
1 'polypeptide(L)'
;MPENDAIDPTLRPQSQPAALALDGVAVERALIVVDVQPDFMPGGALACVEGDAILPGLEWLLAQHAFAHVVATQDWHPPRHVSFASRHPPHQPFESIELYGHAQTLWPDHCIQRTEGAALHPAIDWSACDAIIRKGTDPGIDSYSAFRNNIGPDGHRPATGLAGWLRDRRVTDVYVCGLARDVCVLWTAEDAVAAGFNTHFLWPLTRPVTFETDDDTRKRLSSLGIAIVDA
;
A
#
# COMPACT_ATOMS: atom_id res chain seq x y z
N MET A 1 -43.33 28.19 4.67
CA MET A 1 -42.06 28.64 5.26
C MET A 1 -41.45 27.46 5.97
N PRO A 2 -40.54 26.69 5.41
CA PRO A 2 -39.80 25.70 6.17
C PRO A 2 -38.63 26.36 6.88
N GLU A 3 -38.44 25.96 8.13
CA GLU A 3 -37.45 26.46 9.06
C GLU A 3 -36.03 26.08 8.60
N ASN A 4 -35.12 27.02 8.80
CA ASN A 4 -33.69 26.95 8.52
C ASN A 4 -33.06 26.05 9.60
N ASP A 5 -32.70 24.81 9.29
CA ASP A 5 -31.84 23.98 10.14
C ASP A 5 -30.44 24.56 10.15
N ALA A 6 -30.14 25.30 11.20
CA ALA A 6 -28.80 25.81 11.47
C ALA A 6 -27.87 24.61 11.78
N ILE A 7 -26.87 24.40 10.95
CA ILE A 7 -25.80 23.43 11.18
C ILE A 7 -25.07 23.83 12.48
N ASP A 8 -25.06 22.92 13.45
CA ASP A 8 -24.38 23.06 14.74
C ASP A 8 -22.85 23.23 14.53
N PRO A 9 -22.25 24.36 14.90
CA PRO A 9 -20.83 24.63 14.69
C PRO A 9 -19.91 23.85 15.65
N THR A 10 -20.43 22.97 16.51
CA THR A 10 -19.63 22.19 17.48
C THR A 10 -19.24 20.81 16.99
N LEU A 11 -19.72 20.36 15.83
CA LEU A 11 -19.27 19.13 15.17
C LEU A 11 -18.01 19.40 14.34
N ARG A 12 -16.92 19.75 14.99
CA ARG A 12 -15.59 19.61 14.37
C ARG A 12 -15.22 18.13 14.43
N PRO A 13 -14.84 17.49 13.29
CA PRO A 13 -14.25 16.16 13.34
C PRO A 13 -13.02 16.21 14.25
N GLN A 14 -13.02 15.39 15.28
CA GLN A 14 -11.88 15.23 16.18
C GLN A 14 -10.75 14.59 15.38
N SER A 15 -9.56 15.22 15.45
CA SER A 15 -8.31 14.90 14.75
C SER A 15 -8.30 15.16 13.23
N GLN A 16 -8.16 16.42 12.83
CA GLN A 16 -7.41 16.69 11.60
C GLN A 16 -6.00 16.09 11.82
N PRO A 17 -5.49 15.26 10.90
CA PRO A 17 -4.08 14.88 10.96
C PRO A 17 -3.27 16.18 10.98
N ALA A 18 -2.30 16.29 11.89
CA ALA A 18 -1.38 17.40 11.94
C ALA A 18 -0.80 17.57 10.53
N ALA A 19 -0.81 18.81 10.02
CA ALA A 19 -0.35 19.10 8.66
C ALA A 19 1.06 18.52 8.51
N LEU A 20 1.23 17.58 7.56
CA LEU A 20 2.56 17.10 7.17
C LEU A 20 3.34 18.35 6.74
N ALA A 21 4.32 18.77 7.55
CA ALA A 21 5.21 19.87 7.22
C ALA A 21 6.16 19.40 6.11
N LEU A 22 5.72 19.54 4.86
CA LEU A 22 6.53 19.28 3.67
C LEU A 22 7.27 20.56 3.31
N ASP A 23 8.40 20.84 3.98
CA ASP A 23 9.22 22.01 3.71
C ASP A 23 9.93 21.86 2.35
N GLY A 24 9.50 22.67 1.39
CA GLY A 24 10.27 23.16 0.24
C GLY A 24 10.54 22.21 -0.93
N VAL A 25 10.15 22.65 -2.12
CA VAL A 25 10.49 22.21 -3.48
C VAL A 25 10.14 20.73 -3.82
N ALA A 26 8.94 20.57 -4.39
CA ALA A 26 8.30 19.30 -4.75
C ALA A 26 8.94 18.51 -5.92
N VAL A 27 10.03 18.96 -6.52
CA VAL A 27 10.53 18.43 -7.81
C VAL A 27 11.14 17.03 -7.72
N GLU A 28 11.44 16.53 -6.52
CA GLU A 28 12.18 15.27 -6.33
C GLU A 28 11.45 14.28 -5.39
N ARG A 29 10.19 14.52 -5.06
CA ARG A 29 9.40 13.71 -4.13
C ARG A 29 8.27 12.98 -4.83
N ALA A 30 8.12 11.68 -4.53
CA ALA A 30 6.98 10.90 -4.98
C ALA A 30 6.19 10.30 -3.80
N LEU A 31 4.87 10.27 -3.93
CA LEU A 31 3.98 9.50 -3.07
C LEU A 31 3.69 8.14 -3.73
N ILE A 32 3.89 7.06 -2.99
CA ILE A 32 3.52 5.70 -3.40
C ILE A 32 2.33 5.28 -2.53
N VAL A 33 1.17 5.18 -3.13
CA VAL A 33 -0.08 4.75 -2.49
C VAL A 33 -0.29 3.27 -2.78
N VAL A 34 -0.05 2.44 -1.77
CA VAL A 34 -0.01 0.98 -1.91
C VAL A 34 -1.40 0.39 -1.70
N ASP A 35 -1.93 -0.29 -2.71
CA ASP A 35 -3.05 -1.23 -2.67
C ASP A 35 -4.30 -0.73 -1.91
N VAL A 36 -4.70 0.52 -2.13
CA VAL A 36 -5.95 1.06 -1.56
C VAL A 36 -7.12 0.53 -2.40
N GLN A 37 -7.54 -0.70 -2.09
CA GLN A 37 -8.50 -1.50 -2.85
C GLN A 37 -9.61 -2.06 -1.93
N PRO A 38 -10.85 -2.28 -2.43
CA PRO A 38 -11.97 -2.74 -1.61
C PRO A 38 -11.73 -4.07 -0.88
N ASP A 39 -10.94 -5.00 -1.44
CA ASP A 39 -10.66 -6.28 -0.78
C ASP A 39 -9.82 -6.12 0.50
N PHE A 40 -9.10 -5.00 0.68
CA PHE A 40 -8.36 -4.68 1.89
C PHE A 40 -9.14 -3.81 2.89
N MET A 41 -10.38 -3.43 2.57
CA MET A 41 -11.25 -2.66 3.45
C MET A 41 -12.07 -3.57 4.37
N PRO A 42 -12.67 -3.05 5.45
CA PRO A 42 -13.56 -3.84 6.30
C PRO A 42 -14.67 -4.53 5.49
N GLY A 43 -14.77 -5.85 5.65
CA GLY A 43 -15.70 -6.70 4.88
C GLY A 43 -15.14 -7.20 3.54
N GLY A 44 -13.97 -6.77 3.12
CA GLY A 44 -13.26 -7.29 1.96
C GLY A 44 -12.64 -8.68 2.21
N ALA A 45 -12.15 -9.29 1.15
CA ALA A 45 -11.66 -10.68 1.18
C ALA A 45 -10.37 -10.85 2.03
N LEU A 46 -9.54 -9.81 2.12
CA LEU A 46 -8.32 -9.77 2.95
C LEU A 46 -8.27 -8.43 3.70
N ALA A 47 -9.28 -8.21 4.56
CA ALA A 47 -9.45 -6.94 5.26
C ALA A 47 -8.27 -6.62 6.19
N CYS A 48 -7.73 -5.41 6.07
CA CYS A 48 -6.87 -4.80 7.07
C CYS A 48 -7.71 -4.26 8.23
N VAL A 49 -7.16 -4.30 9.45
CA VAL A 49 -7.83 -3.72 10.62
C VAL A 49 -8.01 -2.21 10.43
N GLU A 50 -9.25 -1.74 10.44
CA GLU A 50 -9.59 -0.32 10.20
C GLU A 50 -9.02 0.21 8.87
N GLY A 51 -8.97 -0.61 7.80
CA GLY A 51 -8.36 -0.23 6.52
C GLY A 51 -8.96 1.04 5.92
N ASP A 52 -10.24 1.26 6.09
CA ASP A 52 -10.98 2.44 5.63
C ASP A 52 -10.64 3.75 6.40
N ALA A 53 -10.07 3.64 7.60
CA ALA A 53 -9.71 4.82 8.40
C ALA A 53 -8.60 5.68 7.74
N ILE A 54 -7.87 5.15 6.76
CA ILE A 54 -6.86 5.94 6.03
C ILE A 54 -7.47 6.83 4.94
N LEU A 55 -8.69 6.53 4.46
CA LEU A 55 -9.25 7.16 3.27
C LEU A 55 -9.39 8.69 3.38
N PRO A 56 -9.95 9.26 4.48
CA PRO A 56 -10.08 10.71 4.59
C PRO A 56 -8.73 11.43 4.61
N GLY A 57 -7.73 10.86 5.29
CA GLY A 57 -6.38 11.44 5.35
C GLY A 57 -5.65 11.34 4.02
N LEU A 58 -5.82 10.23 3.29
CA LEU A 58 -5.24 10.05 1.96
C LEU A 58 -5.88 11.01 0.94
N GLU A 59 -7.21 11.14 0.93
CA GLU A 59 -7.92 12.09 0.08
C GLU A 59 -7.42 13.53 0.33
N TRP A 60 -7.33 13.91 1.61
CA TRP A 60 -6.78 15.20 1.99
C TRP A 60 -5.35 15.41 1.48
N LEU A 61 -4.47 14.40 1.66
CA LEU A 61 -3.06 14.47 1.24
C LEU A 61 -2.93 14.63 -0.28
N LEU A 62 -3.71 13.89 -1.06
CA LEU A 62 -3.73 13.97 -2.52
C LEU A 62 -4.21 15.35 -3.00
N ALA A 63 -5.22 15.93 -2.33
CA ALA A 63 -5.73 17.26 -2.65
C ALA A 63 -4.74 18.40 -2.37
N GLN A 64 -3.68 18.17 -1.56
CA GLN A 64 -2.64 19.19 -1.32
C GLN A 64 -1.68 19.36 -2.51
N HIS A 65 -1.63 18.42 -3.47
CA HIS A 65 -0.68 18.43 -4.60
C HIS A 65 0.78 18.65 -4.14
N ALA A 66 1.15 18.08 -2.98
CA ALA A 66 2.45 18.31 -2.34
C ALA A 66 3.58 17.46 -2.93
N PHE A 67 3.26 16.50 -3.78
CA PHE A 67 4.21 15.60 -4.43
C PHE A 67 4.30 15.91 -5.91
N ALA A 68 5.52 15.86 -6.45
CA ALA A 68 5.75 16.00 -7.89
C ALA A 68 5.16 14.83 -8.66
N HIS A 69 5.13 13.66 -8.04
CA HIS A 69 4.62 12.43 -8.63
C HIS A 69 3.80 11.63 -7.62
N VAL A 70 2.69 11.07 -8.09
CA VAL A 70 1.85 10.13 -7.33
C VAL A 70 1.77 8.83 -8.10
N VAL A 71 2.09 7.72 -7.43
CA VAL A 71 1.98 6.36 -7.98
C VAL A 71 1.03 5.56 -7.11
N ALA A 72 0.00 4.97 -7.69
CA ALA A 72 -0.80 3.97 -7.02
C ALA A 72 -0.32 2.55 -7.38
N THR A 73 -0.48 1.60 -6.46
CA THR A 73 -0.36 0.19 -6.82
C THR A 73 -1.72 -0.51 -6.78
N GLN A 74 -1.83 -1.56 -7.55
CA GLN A 74 -2.94 -2.50 -7.51
C GLN A 74 -2.37 -3.91 -7.37
N ASP A 75 -2.79 -4.59 -6.30
CA ASP A 75 -2.71 -6.03 -6.27
C ASP A 75 -3.68 -6.59 -7.32
N TRP A 76 -3.19 -7.44 -8.23
CA TRP A 76 -3.94 -7.78 -9.44
C TRP A 76 -3.73 -9.23 -9.83
N HIS A 77 -4.25 -10.13 -8.98
CA HIS A 77 -4.01 -11.56 -9.11
C HIS A 77 -4.86 -12.22 -10.20
N PRO A 78 -4.28 -13.04 -11.07
CA PRO A 78 -5.08 -13.92 -11.92
C PRO A 78 -5.86 -14.93 -11.05
N PRO A 79 -7.01 -15.44 -11.52
CA PRO A 79 -7.73 -16.50 -10.84
C PRO A 79 -6.80 -17.69 -10.57
N ARG A 80 -6.88 -18.27 -9.35
CA ARG A 80 -6.04 -19.39 -8.90
C ARG A 80 -4.55 -19.03 -8.80
N HIS A 81 -4.25 -17.80 -8.38
CA HIS A 81 -2.88 -17.37 -8.11
C HIS A 81 -2.18 -18.29 -7.09
N VAL A 82 -0.85 -18.42 -7.21
CA VAL A 82 -0.05 -19.36 -6.37
C VAL A 82 -0.10 -19.02 -4.88
N SER A 83 -0.36 -17.77 -4.50
CA SER A 83 -0.46 -17.36 -3.09
C SER A 83 -1.80 -17.67 -2.44
N PHE A 84 -2.80 -18.14 -3.18
CA PHE A 84 -4.12 -18.41 -2.63
C PHE A 84 -4.19 -19.75 -1.93
N ALA A 85 -4.70 -19.79 -0.68
CA ALA A 85 -4.89 -21.00 0.08
C ALA A 85 -5.81 -22.02 -0.65
N SER A 86 -6.80 -21.52 -1.38
CA SER A 86 -7.72 -22.32 -2.19
C SER A 86 -7.00 -23.21 -3.23
N ARG A 87 -5.77 -22.84 -3.61
CA ARG A 87 -4.93 -23.62 -4.54
C ARG A 87 -4.15 -24.73 -3.86
N HIS A 88 -4.03 -24.73 -2.54
CA HIS A 88 -3.16 -25.63 -1.77
C HIS A 88 -3.91 -26.46 -0.72
N PRO A 89 -5.02 -27.19 -1.07
CA PRO A 89 -5.69 -28.02 -0.08
C PRO A 89 -4.73 -29.07 0.50
N PRO A 90 -4.76 -29.33 1.84
CA PRO A 90 -5.78 -28.87 2.80
C PRO A 90 -5.45 -27.56 3.54
N HIS A 91 -4.44 -26.83 3.11
CA HIS A 91 -3.99 -25.61 3.78
C HIS A 91 -5.09 -24.54 3.85
N GLN A 92 -5.02 -23.75 4.92
CA GLN A 92 -5.94 -22.64 5.19
C GLN A 92 -5.25 -21.29 4.97
N PRO A 93 -6.02 -20.19 4.77
CA PRO A 93 -5.47 -18.85 4.77
C PRO A 93 -4.61 -18.58 6.01
N PHE A 94 -3.54 -17.79 5.82
CA PHE A 94 -2.51 -17.41 6.80
C PHE A 94 -1.54 -18.54 7.21
N GLU A 95 -1.72 -19.76 6.74
CA GLU A 95 -0.69 -20.79 6.85
C GLU A 95 0.50 -20.48 5.92
N SER A 96 1.66 -20.99 6.27
CA SER A 96 2.87 -20.83 5.46
C SER A 96 3.25 -22.17 4.83
N ILE A 97 3.61 -22.13 3.57
CA ILE A 97 4.20 -23.25 2.85
C ILE A 97 5.62 -22.93 2.38
N GLU A 98 6.39 -23.92 2.00
CA GLU A 98 7.62 -23.70 1.24
C GLU A 98 7.30 -23.60 -0.25
N LEU A 99 7.65 -22.47 -0.86
CA LEU A 99 7.51 -22.21 -2.29
C LEU A 99 8.85 -21.71 -2.84
N TYR A 100 9.40 -22.42 -3.81
CA TYR A 100 10.70 -22.10 -4.42
C TYR A 100 11.86 -21.97 -3.41
N GLY A 101 11.84 -22.75 -2.32
CA GLY A 101 12.84 -22.70 -1.25
C GLY A 101 12.66 -21.56 -0.23
N HIS A 102 11.54 -20.86 -0.25
CA HIS A 102 11.22 -19.75 0.66
C HIS A 102 9.86 -19.94 1.31
N ALA A 103 9.68 -19.34 2.48
CA ALA A 103 8.39 -19.30 3.14
C ALA A 103 7.43 -18.40 2.34
N GLN A 104 6.26 -18.94 2.00
CA GLN A 104 5.15 -18.23 1.35
C GLN A 104 3.93 -18.32 2.24
N THR A 105 3.42 -17.17 2.66
CA THR A 105 2.12 -17.08 3.33
C THR A 105 1.01 -17.32 2.32
N LEU A 106 0.06 -18.17 2.68
CA LEU A 106 -1.14 -18.39 1.88
C LEU A 106 -2.23 -17.41 2.30
N TRP A 107 -2.81 -16.76 1.33
CA TRP A 107 -3.84 -15.74 1.52
C TRP A 107 -5.23 -16.26 1.13
N PRO A 108 -6.33 -15.68 1.65
CA PRO A 108 -7.64 -15.84 1.03
C PRO A 108 -7.58 -15.36 -0.43
N ASP A 109 -8.46 -15.83 -1.28
CA ASP A 109 -8.59 -15.34 -2.65
C ASP A 109 -9.03 -13.86 -2.60
N HIS A 110 -8.16 -12.95 -3.05
CA HIS A 110 -8.35 -11.51 -2.99
C HIS A 110 -7.81 -10.83 -4.24
N CYS A 111 -8.23 -9.61 -4.48
CA CYS A 111 -7.77 -8.75 -5.58
C CYS A 111 -7.70 -9.49 -6.93
N ILE A 112 -8.69 -10.37 -7.17
CA ILE A 112 -8.77 -11.12 -8.42
C ILE A 112 -9.02 -10.14 -9.57
N GLN A 113 -8.25 -10.27 -10.62
CA GLN A 113 -8.31 -9.42 -11.81
C GLN A 113 -9.75 -9.21 -12.30
N ARG A 114 -10.13 -7.95 -12.56
CA ARG A 114 -11.43 -7.53 -13.09
C ARG A 114 -12.60 -7.67 -12.12
N THR A 115 -12.36 -7.96 -10.84
CA THR A 115 -13.39 -7.87 -9.80
C THR A 115 -13.42 -6.46 -9.21
N GLU A 116 -14.52 -6.12 -8.54
CA GLU A 116 -14.64 -4.86 -7.79
C GLU A 116 -13.62 -4.79 -6.65
N GLY A 117 -13.33 -5.92 -5.98
CA GLY A 117 -12.35 -6.03 -4.91
C GLY A 117 -10.93 -5.63 -5.34
N ALA A 118 -10.58 -5.88 -6.61
CA ALA A 118 -9.29 -5.52 -7.19
C ALA A 118 -9.23 -4.09 -7.78
N ALA A 119 -10.34 -3.35 -7.82
CA ALA A 119 -10.34 -1.97 -8.31
C ALA A 119 -9.61 -1.04 -7.34
N LEU A 120 -9.12 0.11 -7.81
CA LEU A 120 -8.75 1.20 -6.91
C LEU A 120 -9.99 1.69 -6.18
N HIS A 121 -9.85 2.04 -4.88
CA HIS A 121 -10.98 2.37 -4.03
C HIS A 121 -11.74 3.61 -4.54
N PRO A 122 -13.08 3.52 -4.73
CA PRO A 122 -13.86 4.57 -5.42
C PRO A 122 -14.04 5.86 -4.60
N ALA A 123 -13.77 5.86 -3.29
CA ALA A 123 -13.82 7.06 -2.46
C ALA A 123 -12.62 7.99 -2.66
N ILE A 124 -11.59 7.58 -3.38
CA ILE A 124 -10.40 8.39 -3.66
C ILE A 124 -10.46 8.93 -5.09
N ASP A 125 -10.21 10.22 -5.25
CA ASP A 125 -9.97 10.81 -6.56
C ASP A 125 -8.55 10.49 -7.04
N TRP A 126 -8.46 9.54 -7.97
CA TRP A 126 -7.19 9.10 -8.55
C TRP A 126 -6.70 9.97 -9.72
N SER A 127 -7.34 11.11 -9.97
CA SER A 127 -6.95 12.00 -11.08
C SER A 127 -5.55 12.61 -10.90
N ALA A 128 -5.06 12.70 -9.65
CA ALA A 128 -3.70 13.13 -9.34
C ALA A 128 -2.64 12.04 -9.55
N CYS A 129 -3.03 10.81 -9.91
CA CYS A 129 -2.11 9.68 -10.04
C CYS A 129 -1.44 9.66 -11.42
N ASP A 130 -0.10 9.74 -11.44
CA ASP A 130 0.69 9.73 -12.69
C ASP A 130 0.87 8.31 -13.25
N ALA A 131 0.86 7.29 -12.39
CA ALA A 131 1.05 5.90 -12.80
C ALA A 131 0.34 4.92 -11.87
N ILE A 132 -0.12 3.82 -12.43
CA ILE A 132 -0.65 2.67 -11.68
C ILE A 132 0.25 1.47 -11.95
N ILE A 133 0.84 0.92 -10.90
CA ILE A 133 1.67 -0.29 -10.97
C ILE A 133 0.85 -1.48 -10.53
N ARG A 134 0.55 -2.39 -11.45
CA ARG A 134 -0.08 -3.66 -11.11
C ARG A 134 0.98 -4.67 -10.70
N LYS A 135 0.78 -5.29 -9.55
CA LYS A 135 1.65 -6.34 -9.01
C LYS A 135 0.89 -7.66 -8.82
N GLY A 136 1.60 -8.76 -8.57
CA GLY A 136 0.97 -10.07 -8.43
C GLY A 136 0.27 -10.58 -9.69
N THR A 137 0.71 -10.13 -10.87
CA THR A 137 0.09 -10.46 -12.16
C THR A 137 0.54 -11.80 -12.72
N ASP A 138 1.66 -12.34 -12.25
CA ASP A 138 2.16 -13.65 -12.63
C ASP A 138 1.44 -14.74 -11.81
N PRO A 139 0.82 -15.75 -12.45
CA PRO A 139 0.07 -16.77 -11.71
C PRO A 139 0.95 -17.64 -10.79
N GLY A 140 2.26 -17.67 -11.00
CA GLY A 140 3.22 -18.49 -10.28
C GLY A 140 4.11 -17.72 -9.30
N ILE A 141 4.07 -16.38 -9.27
CA ILE A 141 4.94 -15.57 -8.43
C ILE A 141 4.11 -14.54 -7.66
N ASP A 142 4.16 -14.59 -6.34
CA ASP A 142 3.52 -13.60 -5.48
C ASP A 142 4.23 -12.24 -5.51
N SER A 143 3.58 -11.19 -5.03
CA SER A 143 4.15 -9.84 -5.07
C SER A 143 3.61 -8.98 -3.94
N TYR A 144 4.49 -8.60 -3.02
CA TYR A 144 4.14 -7.66 -1.95
C TYR A 144 4.57 -6.24 -2.29
N SER A 145 5.81 -6.09 -2.74
CA SER A 145 6.40 -4.77 -3.00
C SER A 145 5.93 -4.13 -4.31
N ALA A 146 5.76 -2.81 -4.30
CA ALA A 146 5.58 -2.01 -5.50
C ALA A 146 6.77 -2.06 -6.47
N PHE A 147 7.97 -2.44 -5.98
CA PHE A 147 9.22 -2.41 -6.76
C PHE A 147 9.58 -3.76 -7.38
N ARG A 148 9.27 -4.86 -6.68
CA ARG A 148 9.65 -6.22 -7.10
C ARG A 148 8.61 -7.24 -6.67
N ASN A 149 8.42 -8.25 -7.50
CA ASN A 149 7.72 -9.47 -7.11
C ASN A 149 8.52 -10.24 -6.04
N ASN A 150 7.91 -11.23 -5.41
CA ASN A 150 8.59 -12.19 -4.55
C ASN A 150 9.54 -13.08 -5.37
N ILE A 151 10.18 -14.03 -4.72
CA ILE A 151 11.12 -14.92 -5.38
C ILE A 151 10.36 -15.90 -6.31
N GLY A 152 10.78 -15.93 -7.56
CA GLY A 152 10.28 -16.85 -8.55
C GLY A 152 11.02 -18.20 -8.56
N PRO A 153 10.59 -19.14 -9.40
CA PRO A 153 11.19 -20.48 -9.50
C PRO A 153 12.64 -20.46 -9.99
N ASP A 154 13.09 -19.38 -10.59
CA ASP A 154 14.48 -19.15 -11.02
C ASP A 154 15.38 -18.51 -9.95
N GLY A 155 14.83 -18.30 -8.73
CA GLY A 155 15.54 -17.68 -7.61
C GLY A 155 15.65 -16.14 -7.71
N HIS A 156 15.02 -15.53 -8.70
CA HIS A 156 15.04 -14.07 -8.88
C HIS A 156 13.75 -13.40 -8.43
N ARG A 157 13.85 -12.12 -8.08
CA ARG A 157 12.72 -11.22 -7.82
C ARG A 157 12.53 -10.29 -9.01
N PRO A 158 11.56 -10.55 -9.92
CA PRO A 158 11.32 -9.70 -11.09
C PRO A 158 10.93 -8.28 -10.69
N ALA A 159 11.51 -7.28 -11.38
CA ALA A 159 11.20 -5.88 -11.13
C ALA A 159 9.85 -5.51 -11.78
N THR A 160 9.10 -4.61 -11.13
CA THR A 160 7.85 -4.04 -11.68
C THR A 160 8.11 -2.93 -12.70
N GLY A 161 9.31 -2.32 -12.68
CA GLY A 161 9.66 -1.15 -13.45
C GLY A 161 9.58 0.17 -12.67
N LEU A 162 8.97 0.20 -11.47
CA LEU A 162 8.76 1.42 -10.70
C LEU A 162 10.06 2.18 -10.41
N ALA A 163 11.14 1.48 -10.02
CA ALA A 163 12.42 2.13 -9.72
C ALA A 163 12.98 2.90 -10.94
N GLY A 164 12.88 2.36 -12.15
CA GLY A 164 13.26 3.03 -13.39
C GLY A 164 12.39 4.26 -13.66
N TRP A 165 11.08 4.10 -13.54
CA TRP A 165 10.10 5.17 -13.74
C TRP A 165 10.36 6.37 -12.80
N LEU A 166 10.68 6.11 -11.52
CA LEU A 166 11.02 7.15 -10.54
C LEU A 166 12.35 7.84 -10.86
N ARG A 167 13.40 7.06 -11.23
CA ARG A 167 14.71 7.61 -11.57
C ARG A 167 14.69 8.50 -12.80
N ASP A 168 13.93 8.12 -13.83
CA ASP A 168 13.75 8.94 -15.04
C ASP A 168 13.13 10.31 -14.72
N ARG A 169 12.41 10.40 -13.60
CA ARG A 169 11.79 11.63 -13.08
C ARG A 169 12.63 12.32 -12.01
N ARG A 170 13.85 11.84 -11.77
CA ARG A 170 14.80 12.39 -10.78
C ARG A 170 14.26 12.37 -9.35
N VAL A 171 13.34 11.47 -9.04
CA VAL A 171 12.85 11.27 -7.68
C VAL A 171 13.99 10.76 -6.82
N THR A 172 14.22 11.40 -5.68
CA THR A 172 15.19 11.01 -4.65
C THR A 172 14.51 10.51 -3.38
N ASP A 173 13.34 11.06 -3.09
CA ASP A 173 12.59 10.80 -1.86
C ASP A 173 11.23 10.18 -2.19
N VAL A 174 10.93 9.07 -1.55
CA VAL A 174 9.63 8.40 -1.68
C VAL A 174 8.91 8.36 -0.34
N TYR A 175 7.64 8.69 -0.38
CA TYR A 175 6.72 8.62 0.73
C TYR A 175 5.77 7.46 0.49
N VAL A 176 5.69 6.52 1.43
CA VAL A 176 4.91 5.30 1.23
C VAL A 176 3.74 5.25 2.22
N CYS A 177 2.55 4.99 1.72
CA CYS A 177 1.32 4.82 2.49
C CYS A 177 0.43 3.74 1.87
N GLY A 178 -0.70 3.42 2.49
CA GLY A 178 -1.68 2.45 1.99
C GLY A 178 -1.77 1.17 2.82
N LEU A 179 -2.03 0.04 2.17
CA LEU A 179 -2.39 -1.26 2.77
C LEU A 179 -1.57 -2.42 2.15
N ALA A 180 -1.27 -3.50 2.87
CA ALA A 180 -1.27 -3.58 4.33
C ALA A 180 0.07 -3.09 4.88
N ARG A 181 0.04 -2.38 6.02
CA ARG A 181 1.23 -1.82 6.69
C ARG A 181 2.37 -2.81 6.85
N ASP A 182 2.03 -3.98 7.37
CA ASP A 182 2.93 -5.05 7.77
C ASP A 182 3.33 -6.01 6.63
N VAL A 183 2.76 -5.84 5.45
CA VAL A 183 3.04 -6.65 4.26
C VAL A 183 3.44 -5.73 3.08
N CYS A 184 2.49 -5.33 2.25
CA CYS A 184 2.80 -4.64 0.98
C CYS A 184 3.47 -3.29 1.19
N VAL A 185 3.04 -2.50 2.19
CA VAL A 185 3.64 -1.19 2.48
C VAL A 185 5.06 -1.34 3.04
N LEU A 186 5.25 -2.28 3.99
CA LEU A 186 6.57 -2.58 4.56
C LEU A 186 7.55 -3.03 3.47
N TRP A 187 7.18 -4.03 2.66
CA TRP A 187 8.06 -4.55 1.60
C TRP A 187 8.35 -3.50 0.53
N THR A 188 7.38 -2.63 0.23
CA THR A 188 7.59 -1.48 -0.67
C THR A 188 8.63 -0.52 -0.10
N ALA A 189 8.55 -0.20 1.18
CA ALA A 189 9.51 0.69 1.83
C ALA A 189 10.93 0.07 1.90
N GLU A 190 11.03 -1.23 2.18
CA GLU A 190 12.30 -1.98 2.16
C GLU A 190 12.96 -1.95 0.77
N ASP A 191 12.20 -2.30 -0.25
CA ASP A 191 12.70 -2.31 -1.63
C ASP A 191 13.01 -0.90 -2.16
N ALA A 192 12.32 0.14 -1.67
CA ALA A 192 12.63 1.53 -1.99
C ALA A 192 14.03 1.91 -1.48
N VAL A 193 14.35 1.58 -0.22
CA VAL A 193 15.71 1.78 0.34
C VAL A 193 16.74 0.97 -0.45
N ALA A 194 16.46 -0.30 -0.73
CA ALA A 194 17.34 -1.16 -1.52
C ALA A 194 17.56 -0.63 -2.95
N ALA A 195 16.59 0.11 -3.49
CA ALA A 195 16.70 0.78 -4.77
C ALA A 195 17.42 2.14 -4.70
N GLY A 196 17.82 2.62 -3.50
CA GLY A 196 18.58 3.83 -3.28
C GLY A 196 17.74 5.10 -3.08
N PHE A 197 16.46 4.99 -2.75
CA PHE A 197 15.61 6.13 -2.43
C PHE A 197 15.65 6.45 -0.93
N ASN A 198 15.63 7.74 -0.58
CA ASN A 198 15.29 8.18 0.77
C ASN A 198 13.83 7.83 1.03
N THR A 199 13.56 7.03 2.05
CA THR A 199 12.23 6.43 2.22
C THR A 199 11.56 6.95 3.50
N HIS A 200 10.34 7.44 3.35
CA HIS A 200 9.49 7.96 4.41
C HIS A 200 8.22 7.13 4.51
N PHE A 201 7.94 6.58 5.68
CA PHE A 201 6.78 5.73 5.92
C PHE A 201 5.70 6.53 6.64
N LEU A 202 4.58 6.81 5.97
CA LEU A 202 3.49 7.63 6.50
C LEU A 202 2.59 6.77 7.42
N TRP A 203 3.01 6.58 8.66
CA TRP A 203 2.36 5.66 9.60
C TRP A 203 0.85 5.89 9.77
N PRO A 204 0.33 7.13 9.95
CA PRO A 204 -1.11 7.37 10.12
C PRO A 204 -1.95 6.97 8.89
N LEU A 205 -1.34 6.96 7.71
CA LEU A 205 -1.98 6.61 6.44
C LEU A 205 -1.73 5.15 6.04
N THR A 206 -1.50 4.28 7.01
CA THR A 206 -1.38 2.83 6.81
C THR A 206 -2.20 2.07 7.86
N ARG A 207 -2.62 0.85 7.53
CA ARG A 207 -3.24 -0.09 8.47
C ARG A 207 -2.70 -1.49 8.24
N PRO A 208 -2.47 -2.29 9.29
CA PRO A 208 -1.94 -3.65 9.18
C PRO A 208 -3.05 -4.67 8.91
N VAL A 209 -2.67 -5.88 8.55
CA VAL A 209 -3.57 -7.04 8.63
C VAL A 209 -3.96 -7.29 10.09
N THR A 210 -2.99 -7.14 11.01
CA THR A 210 -3.23 -7.20 12.46
C THR A 210 -2.34 -6.23 13.21
N PHE A 211 -2.84 -5.56 14.26
CA PHE A 211 -2.05 -4.65 15.10
C PHE A 211 -0.92 -5.34 15.89
N GLU A 212 -0.97 -6.65 16.03
CA GLU A 212 0.08 -7.43 16.71
C GLU A 212 1.45 -7.29 16.03
N THR A 213 1.48 -6.95 14.74
CA THR A 213 2.70 -6.78 13.94
C THR A 213 3.33 -5.39 14.05
N ASP A 214 2.66 -4.42 14.66
CA ASP A 214 3.08 -3.01 14.64
C ASP A 214 4.47 -2.76 15.26
N ASP A 215 4.75 -3.38 16.41
CA ASP A 215 6.05 -3.22 17.08
C ASP A 215 7.20 -3.77 16.23
N ASP A 216 7.00 -4.91 15.60
CA ASP A 216 8.01 -5.54 14.76
C ASP A 216 8.18 -4.78 13.44
N THR A 217 7.09 -4.28 12.86
CA THR A 217 7.13 -3.39 11.69
C THR A 217 7.93 -2.12 11.99
N ARG A 218 7.69 -1.44 13.14
CA ARG A 218 8.47 -0.26 13.54
C ARG A 218 9.96 -0.57 13.75
N LYS A 219 10.28 -1.68 14.41
CA LYS A 219 11.68 -2.13 14.58
C LYS A 219 12.34 -2.37 13.23
N ARG A 220 11.62 -3.03 12.32
CA ARG A 220 12.13 -3.33 10.98
C ARG A 220 12.42 -2.07 10.18
N LEU A 221 11.47 -1.13 10.12
CA LEU A 221 11.63 0.18 9.46
C LEU A 221 12.84 0.94 10.03
N SER A 222 12.93 1.02 11.36
CA SER A 222 14.03 1.71 12.05
C SER A 222 15.40 1.07 11.75
N SER A 223 15.47 -0.27 11.69
CA SER A 223 16.71 -1.00 11.38
C SER A 223 17.25 -0.72 9.98
N LEU A 224 16.39 -0.30 9.08
CA LEU A 224 16.73 0.04 7.69
C LEU A 224 16.93 1.53 7.47
N GLY A 225 16.84 2.34 8.53
CA GLY A 225 16.97 3.80 8.43
C GLY A 225 15.79 4.48 7.74
N ILE A 226 14.62 3.82 7.67
CA ILE A 226 13.42 4.39 7.10
C ILE A 226 12.81 5.40 8.08
N ALA A 227 12.55 6.61 7.61
CA ALA A 227 11.94 7.65 8.41
C ALA A 227 10.44 7.34 8.63
N ILE A 228 10.04 7.13 9.89
CA ILE A 228 8.63 6.96 10.24
C ILE A 228 8.05 8.34 10.51
N VAL A 229 7.01 8.71 9.78
CA VAL A 229 6.27 9.96 9.94
C VAL A 229 4.99 9.63 10.70
N ASP A 230 4.86 10.11 11.93
CA ASP A 230 3.77 9.80 12.87
C ASP A 230 2.70 10.91 12.95
N ALA A 231 2.87 12.05 12.28
CA ALA A 231 1.96 13.20 12.33
C ALA A 231 1.88 13.90 10.97
#